data_50dcecaf29c4dc7323f96a2be1cb15bc
#
_entry.id   50dcecaf29c4dc7323f96a2be1cb15bc
#
_cell.length_a   1.000
_cell.length_b   1.000
_cell.length_c   1.000
_cell.angle_alpha   90.00
_cell.angle_beta   90.00
_cell.angle_gamma   90.00
#
_symmetry.space_group_name_H-M   'P 1'
#
loop_
_entity.id
_entity.type
_entity.pdbx_description
1 polymer ?
#
loop_
_entity_poly.entity_id
_entity_poly.type
_entity_poly.pdbx_seq_one_letter_code
_entity_poly.pdbx_strand_id
1 'polypeptide(L)'
;MLTFLRGHWQLIFVMLVWLSVGFFLQQAVFALLPLSVFFFKQRDLWPEILFGLLIVLVLSDMEKDLFLKMIVFKSAKNFYILAVAGIFLLETNRFMPLSRVFNIFLPFFLYSIFPLLFSNSIIVAVEKTISYALMFMVVPNYVLYCYRRQGWSFFRNLVFFMTAILLFGFVLQAMDPVYSHVMGRFRGMFGNPNGMAIYCFLFIMLASVVNTLNRNLFSFRERLVIFGTIFYFLLMSGSRASLTSAAIFLIFHRFFASSPMLGFVGLVGFVLAVELVSSNLEMIITYFGLAEYFRLNTLENGSGRYFAWDFAWQHIQRFFVFGGGIANDETIMRKYRLYLESQGHQGGVHNTYLSMWLNVGIVGLTIFLRSLLLLFIKASKLVPMSLAIMFATLFSLMYESWLVGSLNPYTIVLLMIMTVVTEPEIANWQEENDGEPQDDGEDGAQPVQMAVA
;
A
#
# COMPACT_ATOMS: atom_id res chain seq x y z
N MET A 1 3.47 -4.75 -21.60
CA MET A 1 4.50 -5.39 -20.75
C MET A 1 5.90 -5.35 -21.36
N LEU A 2 6.13 -5.85 -22.59
CA LEU A 2 7.45 -5.79 -23.24
C LEU A 2 7.98 -4.37 -23.46
N THR A 3 7.12 -3.43 -23.83
CA THR A 3 7.46 -2.00 -23.93
C THR A 3 7.87 -1.40 -22.59
N PHE A 4 7.18 -1.78 -21.50
CA PHE A 4 7.55 -1.40 -20.15
C PHE A 4 8.95 -1.92 -19.80
N LEU A 5 9.22 -3.22 -20.00
CA LEU A 5 10.53 -3.82 -19.69
C LEU A 5 11.67 -3.15 -20.47
N ARG A 6 11.44 -2.82 -21.76
CA ARG A 6 12.42 -2.08 -22.58
C ARG A 6 12.63 -0.65 -22.11
N GLY A 7 11.56 0.04 -21.70
CA GLY A 7 11.64 1.42 -21.21
C GLY A 7 12.35 1.56 -19.87
N HIS A 8 12.24 0.55 -18.99
CA HIS A 8 12.79 0.55 -17.64
C HIS A 8 13.92 -0.47 -17.42
N TRP A 9 14.67 -0.81 -18.49
CA TRP A 9 15.76 -1.79 -18.40
C TRP A 9 16.83 -1.43 -17.37
N GLN A 10 17.09 -0.13 -17.16
CA GLN A 10 18.06 0.37 -16.18
C GLN A 10 17.62 0.03 -14.75
N LEU A 11 16.33 0.16 -14.43
CA LEU A 11 15.79 -0.28 -13.14
C LEU A 11 15.96 -1.79 -12.96
N ILE A 12 15.62 -2.57 -13.98
CA ILE A 12 15.76 -4.03 -13.93
C ILE A 12 17.22 -4.43 -13.72
N PHE A 13 18.14 -3.79 -14.43
CA PHE A 13 19.58 -4.03 -14.24
C PHE A 13 20.03 -3.70 -12.82
N VAL A 14 19.65 -2.53 -12.29
CA VAL A 14 19.98 -2.12 -10.92
C VAL A 14 19.37 -3.09 -9.90
N MET A 15 18.14 -3.56 -10.10
CA MET A 15 17.51 -4.57 -9.24
C MET A 15 18.29 -5.89 -9.24
N LEU A 16 18.77 -6.36 -10.39
CA LEU A 16 19.61 -7.56 -10.47
C LEU A 16 20.93 -7.36 -9.73
N VAL A 17 21.52 -6.18 -9.83
CA VAL A 17 22.73 -5.83 -9.04
C VAL A 17 22.41 -5.83 -7.55
N TRP A 18 21.30 -5.26 -7.09
CA TRP A 18 20.89 -5.31 -5.68
C TRP A 18 20.74 -6.74 -5.17
N LEU A 19 20.07 -7.60 -5.93
CA LEU A 19 19.88 -9.00 -5.56
C LEU A 19 21.23 -9.76 -5.50
N SER A 20 22.11 -9.56 -6.49
CA SER A 20 23.42 -10.19 -6.54
C SER A 20 24.30 -9.71 -5.37
N VAL A 21 24.37 -8.40 -5.14
CA VAL A 21 25.15 -7.83 -4.03
C VAL A 21 24.56 -8.24 -2.68
N GLY A 22 23.24 -8.25 -2.53
CA GLY A 22 22.57 -8.72 -1.32
C GLY A 22 22.87 -10.18 -1.02
N PHE A 23 22.98 -11.01 -2.04
CA PHE A 23 23.31 -12.42 -1.87
C PHE A 23 24.80 -12.67 -1.52
N PHE A 24 25.73 -11.99 -2.20
CA PHE A 24 27.16 -12.26 -2.05
C PHE A 24 27.87 -11.37 -1.03
N LEU A 25 27.50 -10.08 -0.96
CA LEU A 25 28.25 -9.05 -0.24
C LEU A 25 27.42 -8.30 0.82
N GLN A 26 26.30 -8.81 1.25
CA GLN A 26 25.32 -8.27 2.22
C GLN A 26 25.55 -6.81 2.67
N GLN A 27 26.66 -6.49 3.32
CA GLN A 27 26.98 -5.15 3.87
C GLN A 27 27.07 -4.06 2.79
N ALA A 28 27.45 -4.41 1.55
CA ALA A 28 27.54 -3.45 0.47
C ALA A 28 26.19 -2.90 0.03
N VAL A 29 25.07 -3.58 0.35
CA VAL A 29 23.70 -3.12 0.06
C VAL A 29 23.41 -1.79 0.75
N PHE A 30 23.95 -1.54 1.95
CA PHE A 30 23.78 -0.27 2.67
C PHE A 30 24.30 0.95 1.91
N ALA A 31 25.38 0.78 1.15
CA ALA A 31 25.91 1.84 0.28
C ALA A 31 25.25 1.83 -1.10
N LEU A 32 25.00 0.63 -1.66
CA LEU A 32 24.50 0.46 -3.01
C LEU A 32 23.09 1.06 -3.19
N LEU A 33 22.19 0.88 -2.21
CA LEU A 33 20.84 1.40 -2.28
C LEU A 33 20.79 2.94 -2.38
N PRO A 34 21.41 3.72 -1.49
CA PRO A 34 21.44 5.17 -1.64
C PRO A 34 22.19 5.62 -2.90
N LEU A 35 23.30 4.98 -3.29
CA LEU A 35 24.01 5.29 -4.52
C LEU A 35 23.14 5.12 -5.77
N SER A 36 22.29 4.10 -5.79
CA SER A 36 21.38 3.89 -6.91
C SER A 36 20.31 4.99 -7.02
N VAL A 37 19.87 5.59 -5.91
CA VAL A 37 18.96 6.76 -5.93
C VAL A 37 19.63 7.95 -6.62
N PHE A 38 20.89 8.22 -6.30
CA PHE A 38 21.66 9.29 -6.97
C PHE A 38 21.91 8.95 -8.45
N PHE A 39 22.19 7.71 -8.78
CA PHE A 39 22.32 7.25 -10.17
C PHE A 39 21.04 7.53 -10.97
N PHE A 40 19.86 7.13 -10.46
CA PHE A 40 18.59 7.40 -11.11
C PHE A 40 18.33 8.91 -11.27
N LYS A 41 18.62 9.69 -10.23
CA LYS A 41 18.52 11.15 -10.30
C LYS A 41 19.40 11.75 -11.41
N GLN A 42 20.68 11.34 -11.49
CA GLN A 42 21.63 11.84 -12.51
C GLN A 42 21.19 11.50 -13.94
N ARG A 43 20.48 10.38 -14.11
CA ARG A 43 19.94 9.92 -15.40
C ARG A 43 18.54 10.46 -15.69
N ASP A 44 18.00 11.30 -14.81
CA ASP A 44 16.64 11.86 -14.90
C ASP A 44 15.51 10.80 -14.87
N LEU A 45 15.80 9.67 -14.21
CA LEU A 45 14.93 8.49 -14.07
C LEU A 45 14.12 8.59 -12.75
N TRP A 46 13.25 9.57 -12.66
CA TRP A 46 12.48 9.85 -11.44
C TRP A 46 11.45 8.76 -11.07
N PRO A 47 10.69 8.17 -12.03
CA PRO A 47 9.80 7.05 -11.72
C PRO A 47 10.56 5.85 -11.12
N GLU A 48 11.79 5.58 -11.60
CA GLU A 48 12.62 4.48 -11.13
C GLU A 48 13.03 4.63 -9.66
N ILE A 49 13.15 5.86 -9.16
CA ILE A 49 13.37 6.11 -7.73
C ILE A 49 12.18 5.59 -6.90
N LEU A 50 10.94 5.88 -7.35
CA LEU A 50 9.74 5.44 -6.65
C LEU A 50 9.49 3.92 -6.82
N PHE A 51 9.71 3.38 -8.01
CA PHE A 51 9.63 1.94 -8.28
C PHE A 51 10.70 1.19 -7.50
N GLY A 52 11.91 1.76 -7.41
CA GLY A 52 12.99 1.23 -6.58
C GLY A 52 12.63 1.21 -5.10
N LEU A 53 11.99 2.26 -4.57
CA LEU A 53 11.50 2.26 -3.20
C LEU A 53 10.48 1.14 -2.97
N LEU A 54 9.49 0.99 -3.86
CA LEU A 54 8.47 -0.05 -3.76
C LEU A 54 9.09 -1.45 -3.73
N ILE A 55 10.02 -1.76 -4.66
CA ILE A 55 10.64 -3.08 -4.69
C ILE A 55 11.57 -3.34 -3.49
N VAL A 56 12.30 -2.33 -3.02
CA VAL A 56 13.11 -2.45 -1.79
C VAL A 56 12.23 -2.77 -0.59
N LEU A 57 11.03 -2.17 -0.50
CA LEU A 57 10.07 -2.48 0.54
C LEU A 57 9.50 -3.91 0.41
N VAL A 58 9.21 -4.38 -0.81
CA VAL A 58 8.81 -5.78 -1.06
C VAL A 58 9.92 -6.74 -0.67
N LEU A 59 11.17 -6.49 -1.08
CA LEU A 59 12.32 -7.31 -0.70
C LEU A 59 12.55 -7.32 0.82
N SER A 60 12.29 -6.19 1.50
CA SER A 60 12.41 -6.10 2.96
C SER A 60 11.33 -6.88 3.72
N ASP A 61 10.24 -7.24 3.05
CA ASP A 61 9.14 -8.04 3.61
C ASP A 61 9.38 -9.55 3.44
N MET A 62 10.28 -9.95 2.52
CA MET A 62 10.60 -11.36 2.28
C MET A 62 11.10 -12.05 3.55
N GLU A 63 10.64 -13.29 3.77
CA GLU A 63 11.02 -14.05 4.95
C GLU A 63 12.38 -14.75 4.83
N LYS A 64 12.86 -15.20 5.99
CA LYS A 64 14.24 -15.61 6.25
C LYS A 64 14.68 -16.89 5.53
N ASP A 65 13.75 -17.81 5.24
CA ASP A 65 14.13 -19.21 4.99
C ASP A 65 14.78 -19.48 3.63
N LEU A 66 14.39 -18.77 2.57
CA LEU A 66 15.03 -18.91 1.26
C LEU A 66 16.16 -17.90 1.06
N PHE A 67 15.94 -16.67 1.47
CA PHE A 67 16.85 -15.56 1.27
C PHE A 67 17.40 -15.05 2.61
N LEU A 68 17.96 -15.94 3.42
CA LEU A 68 18.62 -15.56 4.69
C LEU A 68 19.57 -14.37 4.51
N LYS A 69 20.29 -14.34 3.38
CA LYS A 69 21.19 -13.25 3.01
C LYS A 69 20.46 -11.97 2.59
N MET A 70 19.18 -12.06 2.16
CA MET A 70 18.36 -10.89 1.78
C MET A 70 17.77 -10.15 2.98
N ILE A 71 17.89 -10.66 4.19
CA ILE A 71 17.45 -9.98 5.43
C ILE A 71 18.07 -8.58 5.59
N VAL A 72 19.21 -8.32 4.95
CA VAL A 72 19.88 -7.02 4.92
C VAL A 72 18.95 -5.91 4.41
N PHE A 73 18.04 -6.21 3.47
CA PHE A 73 17.07 -5.23 2.96
C PHE A 73 16.13 -4.70 4.04
N LYS A 74 15.91 -5.46 5.12
CA LYS A 74 15.09 -5.03 6.28
C LYS A 74 15.64 -3.76 6.96
N SER A 75 16.96 -3.64 7.04
CA SER A 75 17.63 -2.47 7.60
C SER A 75 18.04 -1.47 6.51
N ALA A 76 18.48 -1.96 5.35
CA ALA A 76 18.96 -1.13 4.26
C ALA A 76 17.88 -0.23 3.63
N LYS A 77 16.58 -0.59 3.72
CA LYS A 77 15.47 0.27 3.25
C LYS A 77 15.47 1.66 3.88
N ASN A 78 15.93 1.80 5.13
CA ASN A 78 16.01 3.08 5.80
C ASN A 78 17.01 4.01 5.11
N PHE A 79 18.13 3.48 4.59
CA PHE A 79 19.10 4.27 3.82
C PHE A 79 18.55 4.71 2.47
N TYR A 80 17.71 3.87 1.84
CA TYR A 80 17.04 4.25 0.60
C TYR A 80 16.09 5.43 0.82
N ILE A 81 15.19 5.36 1.78
CA ILE A 81 14.23 6.45 2.05
C ILE A 81 14.94 7.73 2.50
N LEU A 82 16.04 7.64 3.25
CA LEU A 82 16.86 8.79 3.63
C LEU A 82 17.52 9.44 2.41
N ALA A 83 18.03 8.66 1.46
CA ALA A 83 18.59 9.19 0.21
C ALA A 83 17.52 9.89 -0.64
N VAL A 84 16.33 9.30 -0.76
CA VAL A 84 15.19 9.92 -1.47
C VAL A 84 14.74 11.20 -0.77
N ALA A 85 14.68 11.21 0.57
CA ALA A 85 14.35 12.40 1.35
C ALA A 85 15.46 13.48 1.23
N GLY A 86 16.72 13.07 1.18
CA GLY A 86 17.84 13.99 0.93
C GLY A 86 17.71 14.71 -0.41
N ILE A 87 17.39 13.99 -1.49
CA ILE A 87 17.12 14.62 -2.80
C ILE A 87 15.92 15.56 -2.70
N PHE A 88 14.85 15.15 -2.03
CA PHE A 88 13.67 15.97 -1.83
C PHE A 88 14.01 17.30 -1.14
N LEU A 89 14.81 17.27 -0.09
CA LEU A 89 15.22 18.48 0.64
C LEU A 89 16.18 19.37 -0.17
N LEU A 90 17.09 18.77 -0.93
CA LEU A 90 18.04 19.51 -1.77
C LEU A 90 17.36 20.17 -2.99
N GLU A 91 16.28 19.58 -3.49
CA GLU A 91 15.56 20.07 -4.66
C GLU A 91 14.11 20.46 -4.33
N THR A 92 13.88 21.02 -3.16
CA THR A 92 12.54 21.36 -2.65
C THR A 92 11.69 22.14 -3.67
N ASN A 93 12.31 23.04 -4.43
CA ASN A 93 11.61 23.83 -5.45
C ASN A 93 10.90 22.97 -6.52
N ARG A 94 11.37 21.76 -6.78
CA ARG A 94 10.75 20.84 -7.76
C ARG A 94 9.49 20.16 -7.22
N PHE A 95 9.41 20.06 -5.89
CA PHE A 95 8.35 19.31 -5.21
C PHE A 95 7.28 20.21 -4.59
N MET A 96 7.46 21.52 -4.63
CA MET A 96 6.48 22.47 -4.10
C MET A 96 5.32 22.70 -5.09
N PRO A 97 4.11 22.97 -4.59
CA PRO A 97 3.71 22.91 -3.17
C PRO A 97 3.65 21.48 -2.63
N LEU A 98 3.78 21.33 -1.30
CA LEU A 98 3.68 20.03 -0.65
C LEU A 98 2.30 19.41 -0.88
N SER A 99 2.27 18.08 -1.04
CA SER A 99 1.05 17.33 -1.29
C SER A 99 0.00 17.54 -0.18
N ARG A 100 -1.26 17.47 -0.57
CA ARG A 100 -2.40 17.55 0.35
C ARG A 100 -2.38 16.41 1.38
N VAL A 101 -1.87 15.23 0.99
CA VAL A 101 -1.72 14.08 1.89
C VAL A 101 -0.84 14.43 3.08
N PHE A 102 0.37 14.92 2.84
CA PHE A 102 1.28 15.29 3.91
C PHE A 102 0.71 16.39 4.81
N ASN A 103 0.15 17.46 4.21
CA ASN A 103 -0.41 18.58 4.96
C ASN A 103 -1.54 18.16 5.90
N ILE A 104 -2.38 17.19 5.50
CA ILE A 104 -3.48 16.68 6.34
C ILE A 104 -2.94 15.83 7.50
N PHE A 105 -1.85 15.08 7.30
CA PHE A 105 -1.24 14.24 8.33
C PHE A 105 -0.18 14.95 9.18
N LEU A 106 0.24 16.18 8.83
CA LEU A 106 1.23 16.95 9.57
C LEU A 106 0.91 17.07 11.07
N PRO A 107 -0.35 17.36 11.51
CA PRO A 107 -0.67 17.42 12.93
C PRO A 107 -0.41 16.10 13.67
N PHE A 108 -0.63 14.96 13.01
CA PHE A 108 -0.33 13.65 13.57
C PHE A 108 1.19 13.46 13.78
N PHE A 109 2.01 13.82 12.80
CA PHE A 109 3.46 13.69 12.91
C PHE A 109 4.06 14.65 13.96
N LEU A 110 3.57 15.87 14.05
CA LEU A 110 3.97 16.80 15.11
C LEU A 110 3.62 16.24 16.50
N TYR A 111 2.41 15.69 16.66
CA TYR A 111 2.01 15.04 17.91
C TYR A 111 2.87 13.80 18.21
N SER A 112 3.24 13.00 17.21
CA SER A 112 3.98 11.73 17.37
C SER A 112 5.37 11.92 18.00
N ILE A 113 5.89 13.15 18.06
CA ILE A 113 7.13 13.48 18.76
C ILE A 113 6.93 13.39 20.29
N PHE A 114 5.75 13.75 20.80
CA PHE A 114 5.48 13.79 22.23
C PHE A 114 5.51 12.39 22.88
N PRO A 115 4.88 11.33 22.33
CA PRO A 115 4.97 9.98 22.91
C PRO A 115 6.38 9.40 22.99
N LEU A 116 7.36 9.94 22.26
CA LEU A 116 8.76 9.50 22.35
C LEU A 116 9.33 9.65 23.76
N LEU A 117 8.83 10.63 24.53
CA LEU A 117 9.24 10.85 25.90
C LEU A 117 8.90 9.69 26.85
N PHE A 118 7.91 8.88 26.47
CA PHE A 118 7.43 7.72 27.24
C PHE A 118 7.93 6.39 26.68
N SER A 119 8.81 6.43 25.66
CA SER A 119 9.25 5.22 24.96
C SER A 119 10.25 4.42 25.78
N ASN A 120 10.00 3.11 25.91
CA ASN A 120 10.96 2.17 26.48
C ASN A 120 12.19 1.93 25.57
N SER A 121 12.12 2.34 24.30
CA SER A 121 13.15 2.12 23.28
C SER A 121 13.24 3.35 22.37
N ILE A 122 13.70 4.47 22.92
CA ILE A 122 13.65 5.79 22.30
C ILE A 122 14.31 5.83 20.91
N ILE A 123 15.46 5.16 20.74
CA ILE A 123 16.18 5.14 19.44
C ILE A 123 15.29 4.52 18.35
N VAL A 124 14.69 3.35 18.61
CA VAL A 124 13.81 2.67 17.67
C VAL A 124 12.55 3.50 17.40
N ALA A 125 11.99 4.11 18.45
CA ALA A 125 10.80 4.94 18.30
C ALA A 125 11.07 6.19 17.46
N VAL A 126 12.21 6.85 17.65
CA VAL A 126 12.64 8.00 16.84
C VAL A 126 12.86 7.60 15.39
N GLU A 127 13.62 6.52 15.15
CA GLU A 127 13.88 5.99 13.79
C GLU A 127 12.57 5.69 13.04
N LYS A 128 11.64 5.00 13.70
CA LYS A 128 10.33 4.66 13.13
C LYS A 128 9.46 5.89 12.88
N THR A 129 9.42 6.83 13.82
CA THR A 129 8.64 8.07 13.69
C THR A 129 9.14 8.90 12.51
N ILE A 130 10.46 9.09 12.41
CA ILE A 130 11.07 9.84 11.30
C ILE A 130 10.83 9.12 9.97
N SER A 131 11.10 7.81 9.90
CA SER A 131 10.92 7.04 8.67
C SER A 131 9.47 7.07 8.18
N TYR A 132 8.51 7.01 9.10
CA TYR A 132 7.08 7.06 8.77
C TYR A 132 6.67 8.44 8.28
N ALA A 133 7.11 9.51 8.95
CA ALA A 133 6.86 10.88 8.50
C ALA A 133 7.50 11.16 7.13
N LEU A 134 8.74 10.72 6.91
CA LEU A 134 9.43 10.86 5.63
C LEU A 134 8.67 10.13 4.50
N MET A 135 8.12 8.94 4.75
CA MET A 135 7.35 8.23 3.74
C MET A 135 6.09 8.98 3.32
N PHE A 136 5.35 9.57 4.29
CA PHE A 136 4.17 10.41 4.02
C PHE A 136 4.52 11.72 3.33
N MET A 137 5.70 12.28 3.57
CA MET A 137 6.18 13.48 2.87
C MET A 137 6.66 13.14 1.46
N VAL A 138 7.54 12.15 1.34
CA VAL A 138 8.28 11.87 0.11
C VAL A 138 7.37 11.23 -0.95
N VAL A 139 6.66 10.15 -0.61
CA VAL A 139 5.92 9.36 -1.61
C VAL A 139 4.86 10.19 -2.36
N PRO A 140 3.96 10.93 -1.70
CA PRO A 140 2.96 11.72 -2.40
C PRO A 140 3.57 12.81 -3.29
N ASN A 141 4.63 13.47 -2.84
CA ASN A 141 5.28 14.52 -3.61
C ASN A 141 6.05 13.97 -4.83
N TYR A 142 6.68 12.79 -4.72
CA TYR A 142 7.30 12.12 -5.86
C TYR A 142 6.26 11.63 -6.88
N VAL A 143 5.14 11.08 -6.42
CA VAL A 143 4.02 10.69 -7.32
C VAL A 143 3.54 11.90 -8.11
N LEU A 144 3.29 13.01 -7.43
CA LEU A 144 2.84 14.26 -8.07
C LEU A 144 3.88 14.79 -9.06
N TYR A 145 5.16 14.82 -8.68
CA TYR A 145 6.25 15.26 -9.55
C TYR A 145 6.39 14.35 -10.79
N CYS A 146 6.35 13.03 -10.63
CA CYS A 146 6.39 12.08 -11.74
C CYS A 146 5.19 12.25 -12.68
N TYR A 147 3.99 12.49 -12.13
CA TYR A 147 2.81 12.77 -12.91
C TYR A 147 2.95 14.08 -13.71
N ARG A 148 3.41 15.17 -13.11
CA ARG A 148 3.65 16.45 -13.80
C ARG A 148 4.63 16.31 -14.97
N ARG A 149 5.58 15.38 -14.88
CA ARG A 149 6.57 15.14 -15.94
C ARG A 149 6.12 14.20 -17.04
N GLN A 150 5.41 13.14 -16.70
CA GLN A 150 5.09 12.03 -17.62
C GLN A 150 3.58 11.84 -17.84
N GLY A 151 2.75 12.62 -17.15
CA GLY A 151 1.31 12.47 -17.21
C GLY A 151 0.84 11.05 -16.85
N TRP A 152 -0.17 10.59 -17.54
CA TRP A 152 -0.77 9.26 -17.31
C TRP A 152 0.15 8.09 -17.66
N SER A 153 1.20 8.30 -18.47
CA SER A 153 2.17 7.24 -18.77
C SER A 153 2.91 6.76 -17.52
N PHE A 154 3.13 7.64 -16.54
CA PHE A 154 3.66 7.26 -15.23
C PHE A 154 2.77 6.24 -14.52
N PHE A 155 1.45 6.49 -14.41
CA PHE A 155 0.53 5.55 -13.77
C PHE A 155 0.38 4.24 -14.55
N ARG A 156 0.41 4.30 -15.88
CA ARG A 156 0.44 3.09 -16.70
C ARG A 156 1.65 2.22 -16.38
N ASN A 157 2.82 2.81 -16.30
CA ASN A 157 4.06 2.12 -15.99
C ASN A 157 4.07 1.61 -14.53
N LEU A 158 3.54 2.38 -13.58
CA LEU A 158 3.38 1.96 -12.18
C LEU A 158 2.49 0.71 -12.08
N VAL A 159 1.34 0.70 -12.73
CA VAL A 159 0.42 -0.46 -12.73
C VAL A 159 1.08 -1.68 -13.36
N PHE A 160 1.81 -1.52 -14.47
CA PHE A 160 2.57 -2.62 -15.06
C PHE A 160 3.69 -3.12 -14.16
N PHE A 161 4.40 -2.23 -13.47
CA PHE A 161 5.43 -2.60 -12.51
C PHE A 161 4.86 -3.41 -11.34
N MET A 162 3.74 -2.96 -10.77
CA MET A 162 3.05 -3.68 -9.70
C MET A 162 2.53 -5.04 -10.16
N THR A 163 2.03 -5.14 -11.40
CA THR A 163 1.64 -6.43 -12.00
C THR A 163 2.85 -7.35 -12.17
N ALA A 164 4.00 -6.80 -12.59
CA ALA A 164 5.24 -7.56 -12.74
C ALA A 164 5.73 -8.14 -11.40
N ILE A 165 5.62 -7.40 -10.29
CA ILE A 165 5.94 -7.89 -8.95
C ILE A 165 5.10 -9.13 -8.61
N LEU A 166 3.79 -9.10 -8.88
CA LEU A 166 2.93 -10.27 -8.66
C LEU A 166 3.33 -11.44 -9.56
N LEU A 167 3.49 -11.21 -10.86
CA LEU A 167 3.85 -12.25 -11.83
C LEU A 167 5.20 -12.89 -11.53
N PHE A 168 6.14 -12.14 -10.94
CA PHE A 168 7.41 -12.71 -10.49
C PHE A 168 7.22 -13.75 -9.37
N GLY A 169 6.10 -13.71 -8.65
CA GLY A 169 5.72 -14.77 -7.72
C GLY A 169 5.60 -16.15 -8.37
N PHE A 170 5.19 -16.24 -9.66
CA PHE A 170 5.21 -17.51 -10.40
C PHE A 170 6.62 -17.99 -10.71
N VAL A 171 7.55 -17.07 -10.99
CA VAL A 171 8.96 -17.43 -11.18
C VAL A 171 9.53 -18.05 -9.90
N LEU A 172 9.23 -17.42 -8.76
CA LEU A 172 9.62 -17.97 -7.46
C LEU A 172 8.97 -19.33 -7.18
N GLN A 173 7.71 -19.52 -7.53
CA GLN A 173 7.03 -20.79 -7.39
C GLN A 173 7.72 -21.90 -8.22
N ALA A 174 8.16 -21.59 -9.43
CA ALA A 174 8.88 -22.53 -10.27
C ALA A 174 10.28 -22.84 -9.75
N MET A 175 10.95 -21.86 -9.11
CA MET A 175 12.30 -22.02 -8.53
C MET A 175 12.25 -22.72 -7.17
N ASP A 176 11.32 -22.34 -6.32
CA ASP A 176 11.16 -22.90 -4.96
C ASP A 176 9.67 -22.93 -4.57
N PRO A 177 8.97 -24.05 -4.86
CA PRO A 177 7.57 -24.24 -4.48
C PRO A 177 7.35 -24.18 -2.97
N VAL A 178 8.31 -24.59 -2.16
CA VAL A 178 8.20 -24.61 -0.69
C VAL A 178 8.23 -23.19 -0.16
N TYR A 179 9.14 -22.34 -0.67
CA TYR A 179 9.16 -20.93 -0.29
C TYR A 179 7.88 -20.21 -0.69
N SER A 180 7.38 -20.43 -1.90
CA SER A 180 6.22 -19.71 -2.43
C SER A 180 4.91 -19.97 -1.68
N HIS A 181 4.87 -21.00 -0.81
CA HIS A 181 3.69 -21.39 -0.04
C HIS A 181 3.99 -21.42 1.46
N VAL A 182 3.00 -21.00 2.25
CA VAL A 182 3.00 -21.13 3.72
C VAL A 182 1.66 -21.72 4.14
N MET A 183 1.68 -22.86 4.80
CA MET A 183 0.46 -23.59 5.23
C MET A 183 -0.56 -23.76 4.09
N GLY A 184 -0.09 -24.19 2.91
CA GLY A 184 -0.92 -24.39 1.71
C GLY A 184 -1.39 -23.11 1.00
N ARG A 185 -0.99 -21.93 1.47
CA ARG A 185 -1.39 -20.62 0.94
C ARG A 185 -0.23 -19.99 0.17
N PHE A 186 -0.53 -19.41 -0.96
CA PHE A 186 0.48 -18.75 -1.79
C PHE A 186 0.85 -17.37 -1.23
N ARG A 187 2.15 -17.06 -1.17
CA ARG A 187 2.69 -15.76 -0.72
C ARG A 187 3.52 -15.01 -1.77
N GLY A 188 3.93 -15.66 -2.85
CA GLY A 188 4.78 -15.04 -3.88
C GLY A 188 6.08 -14.47 -3.31
N MET A 189 6.35 -13.21 -3.61
CA MET A 189 7.53 -12.47 -3.09
C MET A 189 7.36 -11.95 -1.66
N PHE A 190 6.19 -12.03 -1.06
CA PHE A 190 5.90 -11.42 0.24
C PHE A 190 6.29 -12.33 1.40
N GLY A 191 6.48 -11.75 2.58
CA GLY A 191 6.83 -12.48 3.80
C GLY A 191 5.76 -13.48 4.24
N ASN A 192 4.49 -13.19 3.95
CA ASN A 192 3.38 -14.07 4.27
C ASN A 192 2.20 -13.87 3.31
N PRO A 193 1.26 -14.85 3.25
CA PRO A 193 0.09 -14.78 2.37
C PRO A 193 -0.83 -13.59 2.65
N ASN A 194 -0.96 -13.15 3.91
CA ASN A 194 -1.77 -11.98 4.24
C ASN A 194 -1.16 -10.70 3.66
N GLY A 195 0.17 -10.56 3.72
CA GLY A 195 0.89 -9.45 3.11
C GLY A 195 0.65 -9.37 1.60
N MET A 196 0.80 -10.48 0.88
CA MET A 196 0.47 -10.52 -0.54
C MET A 196 -0.98 -10.12 -0.81
N ALA A 197 -1.91 -10.59 0.02
CA ALA A 197 -3.33 -10.27 -0.13
C ALA A 197 -3.63 -8.78 0.12
N ILE A 198 -2.99 -8.15 1.11
CA ILE A 198 -3.10 -6.71 1.37
C ILE A 198 -2.58 -5.93 0.15
N TYR A 199 -1.43 -6.35 -0.40
CA TYR A 199 -0.90 -5.73 -1.62
C TYR A 199 -1.89 -5.85 -2.78
N CYS A 200 -2.48 -7.03 -3.03
CA CYS A 200 -3.50 -7.23 -4.07
C CYS A 200 -4.73 -6.36 -3.83
N PHE A 201 -5.24 -6.30 -2.61
CA PHE A 201 -6.38 -5.47 -2.23
C PHE A 201 -6.12 -3.98 -2.52
N LEU A 202 -4.98 -3.45 -2.08
CA LEU A 202 -4.60 -2.07 -2.35
C LEU A 202 -4.37 -1.83 -3.85
N PHE A 203 -3.80 -2.79 -4.55
CA PHE A 203 -3.57 -2.70 -5.98
C PHE A 203 -4.88 -2.71 -6.79
N ILE A 204 -5.90 -3.48 -6.39
CA ILE A 204 -7.25 -3.38 -6.98
C ILE A 204 -7.77 -1.94 -6.87
N MET A 205 -7.65 -1.32 -5.71
CA MET A 205 -8.10 0.06 -5.50
C MET A 205 -7.34 1.03 -6.41
N LEU A 206 -6.01 0.96 -6.42
CA LEU A 206 -5.18 1.84 -7.26
C LEU A 206 -5.50 1.67 -8.75
N ALA A 207 -5.51 0.43 -9.24
CA ALA A 207 -5.80 0.12 -10.64
C ALA A 207 -7.22 0.57 -11.05
N SER A 208 -8.19 0.41 -10.16
CA SER A 208 -9.58 0.85 -10.39
C SER A 208 -9.69 2.37 -10.45
N VAL A 209 -9.04 3.10 -9.54
CA VAL A 209 -9.02 4.57 -9.56
C VAL A 209 -8.38 5.08 -10.84
N VAL A 210 -7.19 4.59 -11.16
CA VAL A 210 -6.44 4.99 -12.38
C VAL A 210 -7.25 4.69 -13.65
N ASN A 211 -7.87 3.51 -13.75
CA ASN A 211 -8.71 3.15 -14.89
C ASN A 211 -10.03 3.93 -14.97
N THR A 212 -10.54 4.42 -13.84
CA THR A 212 -11.77 5.23 -13.82
C THR A 212 -11.49 6.66 -14.25
N LEU A 213 -10.37 7.23 -13.79
CA LEU A 213 -9.97 8.59 -14.14
C LEU A 213 -9.49 8.68 -15.60
N ASN A 214 -8.83 7.65 -16.13
CA ASN A 214 -8.44 7.59 -17.53
C ASN A 214 -8.82 6.23 -18.13
N ARG A 215 -10.01 6.15 -18.73
CA ARG A 215 -10.57 4.91 -19.31
C ARG A 215 -9.79 4.38 -20.50
N ASN A 216 -9.08 5.25 -21.22
CA ASN A 216 -8.32 4.91 -22.41
C ASN A 216 -6.87 4.50 -22.12
N LEU A 217 -6.44 4.56 -20.86
CA LEU A 217 -5.07 4.27 -20.45
C LEU A 217 -4.67 2.81 -20.71
N PHE A 218 -5.60 1.88 -20.54
CA PHE A 218 -5.39 0.44 -20.72
C PHE A 218 -6.34 -0.13 -21.76
N SER A 219 -5.80 -0.90 -22.70
CA SER A 219 -6.61 -1.72 -23.61
C SER A 219 -7.40 -2.79 -22.82
N PHE A 220 -8.45 -3.34 -23.44
CA PHE A 220 -9.25 -4.40 -22.82
C PHE A 220 -8.39 -5.61 -22.40
N ARG A 221 -7.42 -6.01 -23.24
CA ARG A 221 -6.50 -7.13 -22.95
C ARG A 221 -5.60 -6.82 -21.77
N GLU A 222 -5.07 -5.60 -21.69
CA GLU A 222 -4.23 -5.17 -20.56
C GLU A 222 -5.04 -5.15 -19.26
N ARG A 223 -6.27 -4.64 -19.28
CA ARG A 223 -7.18 -4.68 -18.11
C ARG A 223 -7.44 -6.11 -17.66
N LEU A 224 -7.72 -7.02 -18.58
CA LEU A 224 -7.94 -8.44 -18.26
C LEU A 224 -6.71 -9.06 -17.58
N VAL A 225 -5.51 -8.80 -18.09
CA VAL A 225 -4.26 -9.30 -17.50
C VAL A 225 -4.02 -8.69 -16.12
N ILE A 226 -4.17 -7.38 -15.98
CA ILE A 226 -3.94 -6.68 -14.69
C ILE A 226 -4.92 -7.23 -13.63
N PHE A 227 -6.23 -7.08 -13.86
CA PHE A 227 -7.22 -7.49 -12.87
C PHE A 227 -7.26 -9.01 -12.69
N GLY A 228 -7.10 -9.80 -13.74
CA GLY A 228 -7.01 -11.26 -13.66
C GLY A 228 -5.84 -11.71 -12.80
N THR A 229 -4.66 -11.10 -12.96
CA THR A 229 -3.49 -11.37 -12.11
C THR A 229 -3.78 -11.03 -10.65
N ILE A 230 -4.33 -9.85 -10.38
CA ILE A 230 -4.60 -9.40 -9.01
C ILE A 230 -5.61 -10.33 -8.34
N PHE A 231 -6.73 -10.65 -8.99
CA PHE A 231 -7.74 -11.56 -8.44
C PHE A 231 -7.21 -12.95 -8.21
N TYR A 232 -6.43 -13.49 -9.15
CA TYR A 232 -5.81 -14.81 -8.99
C TYR A 232 -4.96 -14.87 -7.71
N PHE A 233 -4.04 -13.92 -7.53
CA PHE A 233 -3.16 -13.90 -6.36
C PHE A 233 -3.92 -13.61 -5.06
N LEU A 234 -4.93 -12.75 -5.09
CA LEU A 234 -5.79 -12.50 -3.94
C LEU A 234 -6.50 -13.79 -3.48
N LEU A 235 -7.07 -14.56 -4.41
CA LEU A 235 -7.72 -15.84 -4.11
C LEU A 235 -6.72 -16.87 -3.60
N MET A 236 -5.58 -17.06 -4.27
CA MET A 236 -4.54 -18.02 -3.88
C MET A 236 -3.91 -17.70 -2.52
N SER A 237 -3.99 -16.45 -2.06
CA SER A 237 -3.55 -16.06 -0.72
C SER A 237 -4.39 -16.67 0.41
N GLY A 238 -5.66 -16.98 0.17
CA GLY A 238 -6.61 -17.43 1.18
C GLY A 238 -6.80 -16.46 2.35
N SER A 239 -6.61 -15.14 2.13
CA SER A 239 -6.79 -14.11 3.15
C SER A 239 -8.22 -13.60 3.18
N ARG A 240 -8.98 -14.04 4.16
CA ARG A 240 -10.39 -13.63 4.35
C ARG A 240 -10.54 -12.11 4.49
N ALA A 241 -9.73 -11.50 5.34
CA ALA A 241 -9.81 -10.06 5.61
C ALA A 241 -9.57 -9.21 4.34
N SER A 242 -8.52 -9.52 3.56
CA SER A 242 -8.22 -8.78 2.34
C SER A 242 -9.24 -9.05 1.23
N LEU A 243 -9.76 -10.28 1.13
CA LEU A 243 -10.82 -10.62 0.19
C LEU A 243 -12.11 -9.84 0.49
N THR A 244 -12.51 -9.79 1.78
CA THR A 244 -13.68 -9.01 2.21
C THR A 244 -13.45 -7.51 2.00
N SER A 245 -12.26 -6.98 2.28
CA SER A 245 -11.92 -5.57 2.00
C SER A 245 -12.05 -5.24 0.51
N ALA A 246 -11.53 -6.12 -0.36
CA ALA A 246 -11.66 -5.96 -1.81
C ALA A 246 -13.13 -6.05 -2.26
N ALA A 247 -13.91 -6.96 -1.69
CA ALA A 247 -15.34 -7.09 -1.97
C ALA A 247 -16.11 -5.82 -1.53
N ILE A 248 -15.86 -5.28 -0.33
CA ILE A 248 -16.45 -4.02 0.13
C ILE A 248 -16.14 -2.91 -0.89
N PHE A 249 -14.89 -2.74 -1.31
CA PHE A 249 -14.55 -1.74 -2.31
C PHE A 249 -15.29 -1.96 -3.64
N LEU A 250 -15.24 -3.17 -4.21
CA LEU A 250 -15.81 -3.48 -5.52
C LEU A 250 -17.35 -3.40 -5.56
N ILE A 251 -18.02 -3.75 -4.46
CA ILE A 251 -19.47 -3.66 -4.36
C ILE A 251 -19.90 -2.19 -4.19
N PHE A 252 -19.26 -1.49 -3.26
CA PHE A 252 -19.75 -0.17 -2.85
C PHE A 252 -19.20 1.01 -3.64
N HIS A 253 -18.12 0.85 -4.43
CA HIS A 253 -17.57 1.98 -5.20
C HIS A 253 -18.59 2.60 -6.17
N ARG A 254 -19.49 1.81 -6.75
CA ARG A 254 -20.57 2.31 -7.62
C ARG A 254 -21.68 2.98 -6.83
N PHE A 255 -22.05 2.45 -5.67
CA PHE A 255 -23.08 3.05 -4.80
C PHE A 255 -22.62 4.41 -4.29
N PHE A 256 -21.38 4.53 -3.82
CA PHE A 256 -20.81 5.81 -3.40
C PHE A 256 -20.60 6.80 -4.56
N ALA A 257 -20.32 6.31 -5.76
CA ALA A 257 -20.24 7.16 -6.94
C ALA A 257 -21.60 7.74 -7.34
N SER A 258 -22.71 7.00 -7.12
CA SER A 258 -24.06 7.48 -7.40
C SER A 258 -24.57 8.43 -6.32
N SER A 259 -24.37 8.12 -5.04
CA SER A 259 -24.74 8.94 -3.89
C SER A 259 -23.99 8.50 -2.64
N PRO A 260 -23.33 9.42 -1.91
CA PRO A 260 -22.68 9.09 -0.63
C PRO A 260 -23.65 8.48 0.38
N MET A 261 -24.90 8.96 0.43
CA MET A 261 -25.93 8.44 1.33
C MET A 261 -26.35 7.01 0.93
N LEU A 262 -26.56 6.75 -0.35
CA LEU A 262 -26.89 5.41 -0.86
C LEU A 262 -25.77 4.42 -0.55
N GLY A 263 -24.52 4.82 -0.74
CA GLY A 263 -23.34 4.03 -0.40
C GLY A 263 -23.29 3.70 1.09
N PHE A 264 -23.54 4.68 1.95
CA PHE A 264 -23.56 4.49 3.40
C PHE A 264 -24.67 3.55 3.86
N VAL A 265 -25.91 3.77 3.40
CA VAL A 265 -27.06 2.90 3.72
C VAL A 265 -26.83 1.49 3.23
N GLY A 266 -26.32 1.33 2.00
CA GLY A 266 -25.95 0.02 1.47
C GLY A 266 -24.88 -0.68 2.30
N LEU A 267 -23.84 0.03 2.72
CA LEU A 267 -22.77 -0.51 3.57
C LEU A 267 -23.32 -0.94 4.94
N VAL A 268 -24.14 -0.12 5.60
CA VAL A 268 -24.77 -0.48 6.87
C VAL A 268 -25.66 -1.71 6.70
N GLY A 269 -26.49 -1.73 5.65
CA GLY A 269 -27.33 -2.89 5.32
C GLY A 269 -26.51 -4.14 5.07
N PHE A 270 -25.36 -4.04 4.39
CA PHE A 270 -24.44 -5.15 4.17
C PHE A 270 -23.84 -5.67 5.49
N VAL A 271 -23.36 -4.79 6.37
CA VAL A 271 -22.82 -5.19 7.67
C VAL A 271 -23.88 -5.88 8.51
N LEU A 272 -25.12 -5.35 8.55
CA LEU A 272 -26.23 -5.99 9.25
C LEU A 272 -26.61 -7.35 8.64
N ALA A 273 -26.61 -7.47 7.30
CA ALA A 273 -26.87 -8.73 6.62
C ALA A 273 -25.78 -9.79 6.92
N VAL A 274 -24.50 -9.38 6.94
CA VAL A 274 -23.38 -10.25 7.32
C VAL A 274 -23.55 -10.72 8.76
N GLU A 275 -23.94 -9.86 9.68
CA GLU A 275 -24.17 -10.23 11.08
C GLU A 275 -25.32 -11.22 11.22
N LEU A 276 -26.43 -11.00 10.53
CA LEU A 276 -27.57 -11.92 10.50
C LEU A 276 -27.22 -13.29 9.89
N VAL A 277 -26.34 -13.31 8.89
CA VAL A 277 -25.91 -14.56 8.23
C VAL A 277 -24.79 -15.25 9.02
N SER A 278 -24.03 -14.53 9.84
CA SER A 278 -22.86 -15.06 10.56
C SER A 278 -23.21 -16.23 11.48
N SER A 279 -24.39 -16.24 12.08
CA SER A 279 -24.93 -17.35 12.88
C SER A 279 -25.13 -18.64 12.08
N ASN A 280 -25.29 -18.55 10.75
CA ASN A 280 -25.45 -19.69 9.85
C ASN A 280 -24.27 -19.91 8.90
N LEU A 281 -23.21 -19.11 9.09
CA LEU A 281 -22.08 -19.07 8.15
C LEU A 281 -21.37 -20.43 8.03
N GLU A 282 -21.23 -21.16 9.13
CA GLU A 282 -20.63 -22.49 9.15
C GLU A 282 -21.44 -23.50 8.30
N MET A 283 -22.76 -23.49 8.44
CA MET A 283 -23.65 -24.34 7.65
C MET A 283 -23.54 -23.99 6.14
N ILE A 284 -23.54 -22.72 5.79
CA ILE A 284 -23.46 -22.24 4.41
C ILE A 284 -22.11 -22.62 3.79
N ILE A 285 -21.02 -22.38 4.48
CA ILE A 285 -19.65 -22.70 4.00
C ILE A 285 -19.50 -24.21 3.79
N THR A 286 -20.02 -25.02 4.70
CA THR A 286 -19.99 -26.50 4.61
C THR A 286 -20.84 -26.98 3.45
N TYR A 287 -22.03 -26.42 3.26
CA TYR A 287 -22.93 -26.78 2.16
C TYR A 287 -22.28 -26.55 0.78
N PHE A 288 -21.52 -25.44 0.62
CA PHE A 288 -20.82 -25.15 -0.62
C PHE A 288 -19.46 -25.86 -0.74
N GLY A 289 -19.07 -26.72 0.20
CA GLY A 289 -17.77 -27.41 0.17
C GLY A 289 -16.55 -26.50 0.35
N LEU A 290 -16.73 -25.31 0.90
CA LEU A 290 -15.68 -24.30 1.06
C LEU A 290 -15.01 -24.32 2.44
N ALA A 291 -15.31 -25.35 3.27
CA ALA A 291 -14.86 -25.46 4.66
C ALA A 291 -13.33 -25.39 4.80
N GLU A 292 -12.60 -26.05 3.91
CA GLU A 292 -11.14 -26.05 3.89
C GLU A 292 -10.57 -24.68 3.50
N TYR A 293 -11.13 -24.06 2.47
CA TYR A 293 -10.71 -22.73 2.00
C TYR A 293 -10.89 -21.66 3.08
N PHE A 294 -12.04 -21.65 3.76
CA PHE A 294 -12.36 -20.72 4.84
C PHE A 294 -11.79 -21.13 6.19
N ARG A 295 -11.21 -22.32 6.32
CA ARG A 295 -10.58 -22.83 7.55
C ARG A 295 -11.50 -22.66 8.76
N LEU A 296 -12.68 -23.31 8.72
CA LEU A 296 -13.71 -23.20 9.75
C LEU A 296 -13.18 -23.40 11.17
N ASN A 297 -12.26 -24.35 11.37
CA ASN A 297 -11.63 -24.65 12.66
C ASN A 297 -10.90 -23.45 13.32
N THR A 298 -10.63 -22.40 12.55
CA THR A 298 -9.97 -21.18 13.03
C THR A 298 -10.89 -19.96 13.09
N LEU A 299 -12.17 -20.11 12.72
CA LEU A 299 -13.14 -19.01 12.75
C LEU A 299 -13.49 -18.62 14.17
N GLU A 300 -13.85 -19.58 15.02
CA GLU A 300 -14.27 -19.36 16.41
C GLU A 300 -13.20 -18.59 17.22
N ASN A 301 -11.93 -18.91 17.03
CA ASN A 301 -10.81 -18.28 17.73
C ASN A 301 -10.25 -17.05 17.02
N GLY A 302 -10.89 -16.54 15.94
CA GLY A 302 -10.39 -15.41 15.15
C GLY A 302 -8.96 -15.60 14.64
N SER A 303 -8.51 -16.86 14.43
CA SER A 303 -7.12 -17.23 14.10
C SER A 303 -6.10 -16.76 15.16
N GLY A 304 -6.46 -16.78 16.44
CA GLY A 304 -5.62 -16.31 17.55
C GLY A 304 -5.60 -14.77 17.74
N ARG A 305 -6.32 -14.04 16.90
CA ARG A 305 -6.35 -12.57 16.99
C ARG A 305 -7.03 -12.05 18.24
N TYR A 306 -8.10 -12.67 18.69
CA TYR A 306 -8.82 -12.26 19.90
C TYR A 306 -7.89 -12.27 21.13
N PHE A 307 -7.05 -13.30 21.24
CA PHE A 307 -6.04 -13.35 22.28
C PHE A 307 -5.03 -12.20 22.18
N ALA A 308 -4.53 -11.92 20.97
CA ALA A 308 -3.60 -10.81 20.75
C ALA A 308 -4.24 -9.44 21.04
N TRP A 309 -5.53 -9.27 20.76
CA TRP A 309 -6.28 -8.04 21.03
C TRP A 309 -6.50 -7.84 22.51
N ASP A 310 -6.87 -8.89 23.26
CA ASP A 310 -7.00 -8.84 24.71
C ASP A 310 -5.66 -8.52 25.37
N PHE A 311 -4.60 -9.21 24.95
CA PHE A 311 -3.24 -8.92 25.40
C PHE A 311 -2.80 -7.48 25.11
N ALA A 312 -3.09 -6.98 23.91
CA ALA A 312 -2.81 -5.57 23.58
C ALA A 312 -3.62 -4.61 24.44
N TRP A 313 -4.91 -4.91 24.68
CA TRP A 313 -5.78 -4.09 25.52
C TRP A 313 -5.28 -3.97 26.96
N GLN A 314 -4.79 -5.07 27.56
CA GLN A 314 -4.18 -5.05 28.89
C GLN A 314 -2.96 -4.11 28.97
N HIS A 315 -2.16 -4.05 27.89
CA HIS A 315 -0.99 -3.17 27.84
C HIS A 315 -1.35 -1.72 27.50
N ILE A 316 -2.43 -1.48 26.74
CA ILE A 316 -2.94 -0.14 26.43
C ILE A 316 -3.22 0.64 27.71
N GLN A 317 -3.69 0.01 28.80
CA GLN A 317 -4.00 0.68 30.06
C GLN A 317 -2.81 1.49 30.60
N ARG A 318 -1.57 1.05 30.35
CA ARG A 318 -0.34 1.76 30.76
C ARG A 318 0.00 2.94 29.86
N PHE A 319 -0.44 2.92 28.62
CA PHE A 319 -0.13 3.90 27.56
C PHE A 319 -1.39 4.60 27.05
N PHE A 320 -2.46 4.61 27.85
CA PHE A 320 -3.81 4.93 27.41
C PHE A 320 -3.91 6.29 26.72
N VAL A 321 -3.40 7.35 27.36
CA VAL A 321 -3.61 8.73 26.88
C VAL A 321 -2.61 9.12 25.80
N PHE A 322 -1.31 8.90 26.04
CA PHE A 322 -0.25 9.46 25.19
C PHE A 322 0.52 8.43 24.37
N GLY A 323 0.39 7.13 24.68
CA GLY A 323 1.13 6.08 24.02
C GLY A 323 2.57 5.92 24.54
N GLY A 324 3.30 4.94 23.98
CA GLY A 324 4.69 4.62 24.33
C GLY A 324 5.70 4.88 23.21
N GLY A 325 5.34 5.72 22.21
CA GLY A 325 6.15 5.95 20.99
C GLY A 325 5.88 4.94 19.89
N ILE A 326 6.08 5.34 18.64
CA ILE A 326 5.90 4.45 17.47
C ILE A 326 6.85 3.25 17.60
N ALA A 327 6.33 2.03 17.35
CA ALA A 327 6.93 0.71 17.57
C ALA A 327 6.86 0.18 19.02
N ASN A 328 6.13 0.85 19.92
CA ASN A 328 5.90 0.31 21.26
C ASN A 328 5.13 -1.02 21.21
N ASP A 329 4.15 -1.15 20.29
CA ASP A 329 3.43 -2.39 20.01
C ASP A 329 4.38 -3.54 19.60
N GLU A 330 5.29 -3.32 18.65
CA GLU A 330 6.31 -4.31 18.27
C GLU A 330 7.21 -4.71 19.43
N THR A 331 7.60 -3.73 20.24
CA THR A 331 8.48 -3.94 21.40
C THR A 331 7.80 -4.80 22.45
N ILE A 332 6.53 -4.53 22.76
CA ILE A 332 5.73 -5.31 23.70
C ILE A 332 5.54 -6.73 23.18
N MET A 333 5.06 -6.90 21.94
CA MET A 333 4.83 -8.22 21.35
C MET A 333 6.11 -9.06 21.28
N ARG A 334 7.25 -8.45 20.98
CA ARG A 334 8.56 -9.11 20.98
C ARG A 334 9.01 -9.53 22.38
N LYS A 335 8.80 -8.68 23.38
CA LYS A 335 9.16 -8.97 24.80
C LYS A 335 8.43 -10.19 25.33
N TYR A 336 7.16 -10.36 24.95
CA TYR A 336 6.31 -11.45 25.41
C TYR A 336 6.14 -12.58 24.38
N ARG A 337 7.04 -12.66 23.40
CA ARG A 337 6.95 -13.59 22.28
C ARG A 337 6.74 -15.04 22.71
N LEU A 338 7.55 -15.55 23.64
CA LEU A 338 7.44 -16.95 24.11
C LEU A 338 6.09 -17.24 24.77
N TYR A 339 5.56 -16.29 25.53
CA TYR A 339 4.23 -16.40 26.11
C TYR A 339 3.14 -16.45 25.03
N LEU A 340 3.22 -15.54 24.05
CA LEU A 340 2.26 -15.49 22.94
C LEU A 340 2.32 -16.78 22.10
N GLU A 341 3.50 -17.31 21.83
CA GLU A 341 3.68 -18.58 21.11
C GLU A 341 3.10 -19.77 21.89
N SER A 342 3.23 -19.80 23.22
CA SER A 342 2.60 -20.85 24.06
C SER A 342 1.08 -20.81 24.02
N GLN A 343 0.47 -19.66 23.71
CA GLN A 343 -0.97 -19.49 23.50
C GLN A 343 -1.39 -19.64 22.04
N GLY A 344 -0.50 -20.17 21.18
CA GLY A 344 -0.78 -20.39 19.75
C GLY A 344 -0.80 -19.14 18.89
N HIS A 345 -0.29 -17.99 19.40
CA HIS A 345 -0.24 -16.75 18.65
C HIS A 345 1.20 -16.43 18.23
N GLN A 346 1.39 -16.20 16.92
CA GLN A 346 2.68 -15.77 16.36
C GLN A 346 2.48 -14.44 15.64
N GLY A 347 3.22 -13.42 16.04
CA GLY A 347 3.26 -12.16 15.30
C GLY A 347 2.84 -10.92 16.10
N GLY A 348 2.27 -9.96 15.40
CA GLY A 348 1.88 -8.65 15.94
C GLY A 348 0.45 -8.63 16.49
N VAL A 349 -0.01 -7.42 16.82
CA VAL A 349 -1.39 -7.19 17.32
C VAL A 349 -2.46 -7.55 16.26
N HIS A 350 -2.11 -7.50 14.97
CA HIS A 350 -3.04 -7.69 13.85
C HIS A 350 -4.30 -6.81 13.93
N ASN A 351 -4.15 -5.59 14.41
CA ASN A 351 -5.18 -4.57 14.46
C ASN A 351 -4.50 -3.20 14.54
N THR A 352 -4.65 -2.41 13.49
CA THR A 352 -4.01 -1.08 13.40
C THR A 352 -4.49 -0.13 14.50
N TYR A 353 -5.76 -0.19 14.89
CA TYR A 353 -6.31 0.69 15.91
C TYR A 353 -5.65 0.44 17.27
N LEU A 354 -5.56 -0.81 17.70
CA LEU A 354 -4.91 -1.19 18.96
C LEU A 354 -3.39 -0.94 18.91
N SER A 355 -2.73 -1.24 17.78
CA SER A 355 -1.32 -0.92 17.59
C SER A 355 -1.05 0.58 17.67
N MET A 356 -1.86 1.40 16.99
CA MET A 356 -1.75 2.86 17.06
C MET A 356 -2.03 3.37 18.47
N TRP A 357 -3.01 2.79 19.17
CA TRP A 357 -3.29 3.18 20.56
C TRP A 357 -2.09 2.91 21.49
N LEU A 358 -1.46 1.74 21.40
CA LEU A 358 -0.23 1.42 22.11
C LEU A 358 0.90 2.40 21.80
N ASN A 359 0.99 2.85 20.56
CA ASN A 359 2.09 3.68 20.07
C ASN A 359 1.91 5.16 20.41
N VAL A 360 0.74 5.73 20.17
CA VAL A 360 0.49 7.18 20.24
C VAL A 360 -0.65 7.56 21.19
N GLY A 361 -1.20 6.60 21.93
CA GLY A 361 -2.31 6.81 22.85
C GLY A 361 -3.63 7.15 22.14
N ILE A 362 -4.68 7.36 22.94
CA ILE A 362 -6.00 7.72 22.40
C ILE A 362 -5.98 9.09 21.71
N VAL A 363 -5.17 10.03 22.17
CA VAL A 363 -5.04 11.36 21.57
C VAL A 363 -4.43 11.24 20.16
N GLY A 364 -3.31 10.54 20.01
CA GLY A 364 -2.66 10.35 18.71
C GLY A 364 -3.51 9.51 17.76
N LEU A 365 -4.18 8.46 18.26
CA LEU A 365 -5.12 7.66 17.47
C LEU A 365 -6.26 8.53 16.92
N THR A 366 -6.84 9.41 17.76
CA THR A 366 -7.91 10.32 17.33
C THR A 366 -7.41 11.29 16.26
N ILE A 367 -6.23 11.87 16.41
CA ILE A 367 -5.62 12.76 15.39
C ILE A 367 -5.37 11.99 14.09
N PHE A 368 -4.84 10.77 14.17
CA PHE A 368 -4.59 9.92 13.00
C PHE A 368 -5.87 9.59 12.25
N LEU A 369 -6.90 9.10 12.95
CA LEU A 369 -8.20 8.77 12.35
C LEU A 369 -8.88 10.01 11.77
N ARG A 370 -8.84 11.15 12.49
CA ARG A 370 -9.33 12.43 11.95
C ARG A 370 -8.64 12.77 10.62
N SER A 371 -7.31 12.62 10.54
CA SER A 371 -6.56 12.93 9.33
C SER A 371 -6.95 11.99 8.19
N LEU A 372 -7.08 10.69 8.47
CA LEU A 372 -7.49 9.68 7.50
C LEU A 372 -8.92 9.95 6.96
N LEU A 373 -9.87 10.17 7.86
CA LEU A 373 -11.27 10.46 7.49
C LEU A 373 -11.38 11.77 6.72
N LEU A 374 -10.73 12.83 7.22
CA LEU A 374 -10.74 14.14 6.57
C LEU A 374 -10.18 14.09 5.16
N LEU A 375 -9.12 13.32 4.94
CA LEU A 375 -8.51 13.13 3.63
C LEU A 375 -9.52 12.53 2.65
N PHE A 376 -10.12 11.40 3.00
CA PHE A 376 -11.05 10.71 2.10
C PHE A 376 -12.37 11.45 1.91
N ILE A 377 -12.89 12.15 2.95
CA ILE A 377 -14.06 13.02 2.81
C ILE A 377 -13.78 14.19 1.87
N LYS A 378 -12.58 14.79 1.93
CA LYS A 378 -12.21 15.84 0.97
C LYS A 378 -11.99 15.26 -0.44
N ALA A 379 -11.36 14.10 -0.54
CA ALA A 379 -11.14 13.40 -1.80
C ALA A 379 -12.45 12.98 -2.49
N SER A 380 -13.49 12.65 -1.73
CA SER A 380 -14.77 12.23 -2.30
C SER A 380 -15.50 13.33 -3.08
N LYS A 381 -15.12 14.60 -2.86
CA LYS A 381 -15.64 15.74 -3.67
C LYS A 381 -15.05 15.77 -5.07
N LEU A 382 -13.85 15.19 -5.26
CA LEU A 382 -13.15 15.08 -6.54
C LEU A 382 -13.40 13.70 -7.18
N VAL A 383 -13.25 12.65 -6.38
CA VAL A 383 -13.38 11.26 -6.81
C VAL A 383 -14.34 10.54 -5.86
N PRO A 384 -15.63 10.40 -6.21
CA PRO A 384 -16.67 9.85 -5.30
C PRO A 384 -16.36 8.46 -4.75
N MET A 385 -15.66 7.60 -5.52
CA MET A 385 -15.23 6.27 -5.05
C MET A 385 -14.26 6.30 -3.84
N SER A 386 -13.74 7.49 -3.47
CA SER A 386 -12.84 7.66 -2.31
C SER A 386 -13.49 7.21 -0.99
N LEU A 387 -14.83 7.29 -0.87
CA LEU A 387 -15.53 6.78 0.31
C LEU A 387 -15.49 5.25 0.38
N ALA A 388 -15.63 4.56 -0.75
CA ALA A 388 -15.48 3.10 -0.79
C ALA A 388 -14.05 2.67 -0.43
N ILE A 389 -13.03 3.40 -0.91
CA ILE A 389 -11.63 3.21 -0.53
C ILE A 389 -11.46 3.38 0.98
N MET A 390 -12.03 4.43 1.55
CA MET A 390 -11.99 4.70 2.99
C MET A 390 -12.56 3.53 3.80
N PHE A 391 -13.77 3.10 3.50
CA PHE A 391 -14.43 2.03 4.27
C PHE A 391 -13.72 0.68 4.11
N ALA A 392 -13.29 0.34 2.90
CA ALA A 392 -12.51 -0.87 2.66
C ALA A 392 -11.15 -0.85 3.40
N THR A 393 -10.49 0.31 3.44
CA THR A 393 -9.26 0.51 4.21
C THR A 393 -9.54 0.37 5.71
N LEU A 394 -10.53 1.08 6.26
CA LEU A 394 -10.89 1.00 7.68
C LEU A 394 -11.22 -0.44 8.10
N PHE A 395 -11.94 -1.19 7.27
CA PHE A 395 -12.21 -2.61 7.52
C PHE A 395 -10.91 -3.44 7.55
N SER A 396 -10.03 -3.26 6.56
CA SER A 396 -8.72 -3.96 6.54
C SER A 396 -7.89 -3.69 7.79
N LEU A 397 -7.91 -2.45 8.29
CA LEU A 397 -7.17 -2.03 9.48
C LEU A 397 -7.66 -2.67 10.79
N MET A 398 -8.88 -3.22 10.83
CA MET A 398 -9.39 -3.98 11.99
C MET A 398 -8.69 -5.34 12.13
N TYR A 399 -8.24 -5.92 11.03
CA TYR A 399 -7.71 -7.29 11.02
C TYR A 399 -6.22 -7.36 10.73
N GLU A 400 -5.59 -6.25 10.37
CA GLU A 400 -4.15 -6.21 10.04
C GLU A 400 -3.54 -4.88 10.50
N SER A 401 -2.27 -4.90 10.95
CA SER A 401 -1.54 -3.73 11.45
C SER A 401 -0.51 -3.19 10.46
N TRP A 402 -0.85 -3.14 9.17
CA TRP A 402 0.08 -2.70 8.13
C TRP A 402 0.24 -1.17 8.02
N LEU A 403 -0.69 -0.38 8.54
CA LEU A 403 -0.63 1.10 8.52
C LEU A 403 -0.09 1.67 9.83
N VAL A 404 0.86 1.00 10.47
CA VAL A 404 1.42 1.39 11.75
C VAL A 404 2.93 1.61 11.63
N GLY A 405 3.36 2.86 11.62
CA GLY A 405 4.71 3.31 11.89
C GLY A 405 5.88 2.60 11.21
N SER A 406 5.67 1.95 10.07
CA SER A 406 6.72 1.15 9.43
C SER A 406 6.81 1.41 7.94
N LEU A 407 8.04 1.41 7.43
CA LEU A 407 8.31 1.34 5.99
C LEU A 407 7.92 -0.06 5.49
N ASN A 408 6.80 -0.15 4.79
CA ASN A 408 6.30 -1.39 4.23
C ASN A 408 5.66 -1.15 2.84
N PRO A 409 5.52 -2.19 2.00
CA PRO A 409 5.01 -2.05 0.64
C PRO A 409 3.53 -1.67 0.59
N TYR A 410 2.79 -1.84 1.67
CA TYR A 410 1.34 -1.59 1.72
C TYR A 410 1.06 -0.11 1.93
N THR A 411 1.74 0.51 2.89
CA THR A 411 1.58 1.94 3.18
C THR A 411 1.96 2.80 1.97
N ILE A 412 3.02 2.45 1.23
CA ILE A 412 3.40 3.21 0.02
C ILE A 412 2.31 3.15 -1.05
N VAL A 413 1.68 1.99 -1.27
CA VAL A 413 0.57 1.87 -2.24
C VAL A 413 -0.64 2.68 -1.79
N LEU A 414 -0.98 2.67 -0.49
CA LEU A 414 -2.07 3.52 0.03
C LEU A 414 -1.75 5.01 -0.17
N LEU A 415 -0.51 5.44 0.06
CA LEU A 415 -0.10 6.83 -0.17
C LEU A 415 -0.21 7.24 -1.64
N MET A 416 0.11 6.33 -2.57
CA MET A 416 -0.12 6.55 -4.00
C MET A 416 -1.62 6.72 -4.30
N ILE A 417 -2.48 5.86 -3.75
CA ILE A 417 -3.94 5.96 -3.89
C ILE A 417 -4.43 7.31 -3.34
N MET A 418 -4.04 7.65 -2.10
CA MET A 418 -4.40 8.92 -1.46
C MET A 418 -4.00 10.11 -2.32
N THR A 419 -2.81 10.09 -2.92
CA THR A 419 -2.33 11.16 -3.80
C THR A 419 -3.21 11.29 -5.04
N VAL A 420 -3.49 10.19 -5.72
CA VAL A 420 -4.30 10.19 -6.95
C VAL A 420 -5.71 10.76 -6.69
N VAL A 421 -6.32 10.44 -5.53
CA VAL A 421 -7.70 10.87 -5.25
C VAL A 421 -7.79 12.26 -4.61
N THR A 422 -6.70 12.83 -4.10
CA THR A 422 -6.72 14.13 -3.40
C THR A 422 -6.13 15.28 -4.18
N GLU A 423 -5.24 15.00 -5.15
CA GLU A 423 -4.60 16.04 -5.94
C GLU A 423 -5.47 16.40 -7.15
N PRO A 424 -5.95 17.67 -7.24
CA PRO A 424 -6.87 18.08 -8.31
C PRO A 424 -6.26 17.94 -9.70
N GLU A 425 -4.95 18.13 -9.83
CA GLU A 425 -4.21 17.98 -11.10
C GLU A 425 -4.38 16.59 -11.70
N ILE A 426 -4.62 15.57 -10.86
CA ILE A 426 -4.81 14.19 -11.29
C ILE A 426 -6.32 13.86 -11.33
N ALA A 427 -7.04 14.28 -10.29
CA ALA A 427 -8.43 13.89 -10.07
C ALA A 427 -9.41 14.53 -11.06
N ASN A 428 -9.16 15.78 -11.50
CA ASN A 428 -10.05 16.54 -12.41
C ASN A 428 -9.70 16.33 -13.90
N TRP A 429 -8.81 15.40 -14.22
CA TRP A 429 -8.36 15.20 -15.60
C TRP A 429 -9.50 14.91 -16.61
N GLN A 430 -10.59 14.28 -16.19
CA GLN A 430 -11.75 14.04 -17.07
C GLN A 430 -12.50 15.32 -17.45
N GLU A 431 -12.65 16.27 -16.51
CA GLU A 431 -13.36 17.52 -16.77
C GLU A 431 -12.65 18.38 -17.82
N GLU A 432 -11.30 18.36 -17.83
CA GLU A 432 -10.52 19.11 -18.82
C GLU A 432 -10.61 18.50 -20.23
N ASN A 433 -10.71 17.17 -20.35
CA ASN A 433 -10.74 16.51 -21.66
C ASN A 433 -12.16 16.32 -22.23
N ASP A 434 -13.19 16.30 -21.38
CA ASP A 434 -14.59 16.28 -21.82
C ASP A 434 -15.08 17.69 -22.25
N GLY A 435 -14.32 18.73 -21.92
CA GLY A 435 -14.58 20.13 -22.29
C GLY A 435 -14.01 20.58 -23.64
N GLU A 436 -13.07 19.85 -24.21
CA GLU A 436 -12.61 20.11 -25.58
C GLU A 436 -13.51 19.35 -26.56
N PRO A 437 -14.28 20.04 -27.45
CA PRO A 437 -14.92 19.39 -28.59
C PRO A 437 -13.79 18.71 -29.40
N GLN A 438 -13.89 17.43 -29.62
CA GLN A 438 -13.11 16.81 -30.69
C GLN A 438 -13.48 17.57 -31.97
N ASP A 439 -12.56 18.40 -32.41
CA ASP A 439 -12.61 18.98 -33.74
C ASP A 439 -12.45 17.81 -34.72
N ASP A 440 -13.57 17.27 -35.14
CA ASP A 440 -13.63 16.30 -36.25
C ASP A 440 -13.16 17.04 -37.47
N GLY A 441 -11.85 17.13 -37.65
CA GLY A 441 -11.19 17.72 -38.79
C GLY A 441 -11.68 17.08 -40.07
N GLU A 442 -12.71 17.71 -40.64
CA GLU A 442 -13.05 17.49 -42.07
C GLU A 442 -11.85 17.87 -42.92
N ASP A 443 -11.34 16.90 -43.62
CA ASP A 443 -10.44 17.01 -44.77
C ASP A 443 -10.85 18.17 -45.68
N GLY A 444 -10.04 19.23 -45.70
CA GLY A 444 -10.12 20.34 -46.63
C GLY A 444 -8.73 20.69 -47.15
N ALA A 445 -8.14 19.79 -47.91
CA ALA A 445 -6.96 20.11 -48.69
C ALA A 445 -7.24 21.23 -49.67
N GLN A 446 -6.65 22.42 -49.50
CA GLN A 446 -6.40 23.36 -50.60
C GLN A 446 -4.93 23.74 -50.66
N PRO A 447 -4.28 23.68 -51.83
CA PRO A 447 -2.89 24.01 -52.00
C PRO A 447 -2.70 25.52 -52.07
N VAL A 448 -1.84 26.03 -51.20
CA VAL A 448 -1.37 27.42 -51.26
C VAL A 448 -0.37 27.55 -52.43
N GLN A 449 -0.77 28.26 -53.49
CA GLN A 449 0.10 28.73 -54.53
C GLN A 449 1.17 29.72 -53.96
N MET A 450 2.41 29.44 -54.32
CA MET A 450 3.50 30.43 -54.25
C MET A 450 3.19 31.62 -55.15
N ALA A 451 3.26 32.82 -54.60
CA ALA A 451 3.47 34.04 -55.40
C ALA A 451 4.80 34.64 -54.99
N VAL A 452 5.67 34.71 -55.97
CA VAL A 452 6.92 35.44 -55.99
C VAL A 452 6.62 36.94 -56.24
N ALA A 453 7.09 37.82 -55.41
CA ALA A 453 7.57 39.16 -55.72
C ALA A 453 8.36 39.76 -54.53
#